data_b02dfbd8a5b32748382bb89eaaf5c2fa
#
_entry.id   b02dfbd8a5b32748382bb89eaaf5c2fa
#
_cell.length_a   1.000
_cell.length_b   1.000
_cell.length_c   1.000
_cell.angle_alpha   90.00
_cell.angle_beta   90.00
_cell.angle_gamma   90.00
#
_symmetry.space_group_name_H-M   'P 1'
#
loop_
_entity.id
_entity.type
_entity.pdbx_description
1 polymer ?
#
loop_
_entity_poly.entity_id
_entity_poly.type
_entity_poly.pdbx_seq_one_letter_code
_entity_poly.pdbx_strand_id
1 'polypeptide(L)'
;MIEMDTYGGAVNDADDIRTRILDFEKPIYVWINKDAASAGALISIATDSIYMSSGASIGAATVVTGDGTQAPDKYQSYMRSIMRSTAEAKGRDPKIAEAMVDEDIEVDSISAEGKVITFSTQEAIKFGFCDAELNSIEEILERQNINNYNITKYELGSTEDIISFFLNPVVSSVLILLILGGLYFEMQTPGVGFPIVASITALVLYLVPYYLNGVAENWEILLFFIGIIFIALEVFVIPGFGVFGVIGLFASLSSLILIMLNNDMFDFTFVLSRDLIASSLSVFISVFSFGLLVLFGGIKLTDSEAFKKIALNETQEKGKGYVSKKYSDNLLNVKGKSFTILRPSGKVIIDENIYDASTSGEFIEKNKKIIVTNNEGSSLKVKKA
;
A
#
# COMPACT_ATOMS: atom_id res chain seq x y z
N MET A 1 14.56 -23.25 21.75
CA MET A 1 13.85 -24.43 21.18
C MET A 1 12.92 -23.96 20.08
N ILE A 2 12.85 -24.69 18.96
CA ILE A 2 11.96 -24.44 17.82
C ILE A 2 10.92 -25.55 17.82
N GLU A 3 9.63 -25.22 17.87
CA GLU A 3 8.54 -26.14 17.58
C GLU A 3 8.26 -26.06 16.06
N MET A 4 8.30 -27.20 15.38
CA MET A 4 8.23 -27.28 13.92
C MET A 4 6.97 -28.05 13.49
N ASP A 5 6.14 -27.41 12.69
CA ASP A 5 5.01 -27.99 11.97
C ASP A 5 4.82 -27.17 10.69
N THR A 6 5.45 -27.57 9.58
CA THR A 6 5.43 -26.81 8.34
C THR A 6 5.59 -27.68 7.10
N TYR A 7 4.90 -27.29 6.03
CA TYR A 7 5.07 -27.87 4.69
C TYR A 7 6.16 -27.20 3.85
N GLY A 8 6.80 -26.13 4.38
CA GLY A 8 7.86 -25.42 3.70
C GLY A 8 7.68 -23.92 3.69
N GLY A 9 8.54 -23.24 2.94
CA GLY A 9 8.56 -21.77 2.79
C GLY A 9 9.55 -21.36 1.72
N ALA A 10 9.83 -20.05 1.61
CA ALA A 10 10.80 -19.51 0.68
C ALA A 10 12.22 -20.00 1.00
N VAL A 11 12.98 -20.35 -0.03
CA VAL A 11 14.35 -20.87 0.12
C VAL A 11 15.27 -19.82 0.76
N ASN A 12 15.14 -18.56 0.35
CA ASN A 12 15.97 -17.48 0.88
C ASN A 12 15.74 -17.27 2.39
N ASP A 13 14.48 -17.23 2.83
CA ASP A 13 14.13 -17.09 4.25
C ASP A 13 14.63 -18.27 5.07
N ALA A 14 14.51 -19.48 4.50
CA ALA A 14 15.02 -20.70 5.15
C ALA A 14 16.54 -20.69 5.28
N ASP A 15 17.27 -20.21 4.29
CA ASP A 15 18.75 -20.08 4.35
C ASP A 15 19.18 -18.99 5.33
N ASP A 16 18.47 -17.90 5.43
CA ASP A 16 18.70 -16.85 6.44
C ASP A 16 18.51 -17.41 7.87
N ILE A 17 17.42 -18.14 8.10
CA ILE A 17 17.15 -18.78 9.39
C ILE A 17 18.23 -19.82 9.69
N ARG A 18 18.56 -20.69 8.73
CA ARG A 18 19.65 -21.67 8.83
C ARG A 18 20.96 -21.01 9.22
N THR A 19 21.35 -19.93 8.52
CA THR A 19 22.62 -19.23 8.77
C THR A 19 22.64 -18.68 10.19
N ARG A 20 21.56 -18.04 10.65
CA ARG A 20 21.45 -17.56 12.03
C ARG A 20 21.50 -18.66 13.07
N ILE A 21 20.94 -19.84 12.79
CA ILE A 21 21.03 -21.02 13.68
C ILE A 21 22.47 -21.51 13.75
N LEU A 22 23.18 -21.60 12.62
CA LEU A 22 24.57 -22.04 12.58
C LEU A 22 25.51 -21.10 13.31
N ASP A 23 25.26 -19.80 13.25
CA ASP A 23 26.06 -18.75 13.90
C ASP A 23 25.71 -18.55 15.39
N PHE A 24 24.65 -19.18 15.89
CA PHE A 24 24.20 -18.99 17.26
C PHE A 24 25.02 -19.83 18.24
N GLU A 25 25.65 -19.16 19.22
CA GLU A 25 26.59 -19.80 20.15
C GLU A 25 25.99 -20.77 21.17
N LYS A 26 24.66 -20.68 21.41
CA LYS A 26 23.98 -21.54 22.39
C LYS A 26 23.26 -22.69 21.70
N PRO A 27 23.09 -23.84 22.37
CA PRO A 27 22.38 -24.98 21.78
C PRO A 27 20.96 -24.62 21.36
N ILE A 28 20.62 -24.97 20.11
CA ILE A 28 19.29 -24.86 19.55
C ILE A 28 18.74 -26.27 19.30
N TYR A 29 17.58 -26.56 19.86
CA TYR A 29 16.88 -27.81 19.68
C TYR A 29 15.62 -27.57 18.84
N VAL A 30 15.30 -28.49 17.92
CA VAL A 30 14.02 -28.50 17.22
C VAL A 30 13.18 -29.69 17.67
N TRP A 31 11.91 -29.44 17.88
CA TRP A 31 10.89 -30.46 18.07
C TRP A 31 9.91 -30.44 16.90
N ILE A 32 9.97 -31.48 16.07
CA ILE A 32 9.07 -31.67 14.95
C ILE A 32 7.80 -32.31 15.48
N ASN A 33 6.76 -31.52 15.65
CA ASN A 33 5.47 -31.98 16.20
C ASN A 33 4.69 -32.80 15.16
N LYS A 34 4.68 -32.35 13.87
CA LYS A 34 4.06 -33.10 12.77
C LYS A 34 4.97 -33.17 11.56
N ASP A 35 5.16 -32.05 10.86
CA ASP A 35 5.88 -32.04 9.60
C ASP A 35 7.03 -31.02 9.59
N ALA A 36 8.15 -31.45 9.03
CA ALA A 36 9.28 -30.56 8.68
C ALA A 36 9.64 -30.81 7.21
N ALA A 37 8.77 -30.35 6.31
CA ALA A 37 8.99 -30.50 4.88
C ALA A 37 9.73 -29.30 4.29
N SER A 38 10.53 -29.53 3.24
CA SER A 38 11.21 -28.48 2.46
C SER A 38 12.07 -27.56 3.35
N ALA A 39 11.73 -26.25 3.44
CA ALA A 39 12.40 -25.29 4.33
C ALA A 39 12.48 -25.78 5.78
N GLY A 40 11.44 -26.49 6.26
CA GLY A 40 11.43 -27.07 7.60
C GLY A 40 12.52 -28.13 7.80
N ALA A 41 12.82 -28.94 6.79
CA ALA A 41 13.91 -29.91 6.84
C ALA A 41 15.28 -29.19 6.95
N LEU A 42 15.53 -28.20 6.11
CA LEU A 42 16.77 -27.40 6.14
C LEU A 42 17.01 -26.74 7.51
N ILE A 43 15.97 -26.05 8.03
CA ILE A 43 16.02 -25.40 9.34
C ILE A 43 16.26 -26.41 10.46
N SER A 44 15.59 -27.57 10.39
CA SER A 44 15.76 -28.65 11.39
C SER A 44 17.16 -29.22 11.38
N ILE A 45 17.73 -29.50 10.20
CA ILE A 45 19.09 -30.03 10.05
C ILE A 45 20.15 -29.05 10.58
N ALA A 46 19.89 -27.75 10.56
CA ALA A 46 20.79 -26.72 11.08
C ALA A 46 20.87 -26.71 12.62
N THR A 47 19.93 -27.31 13.32
CA THR A 47 19.90 -27.34 14.79
C THR A 47 20.85 -28.38 15.39
N ASP A 48 21.17 -28.22 16.66
CA ASP A 48 22.10 -29.10 17.38
C ASP A 48 21.48 -30.47 17.68
N SER A 49 20.16 -30.51 17.97
CA SER A 49 19.42 -31.77 18.14
C SER A 49 18.02 -31.68 17.55
N ILE A 50 17.59 -32.78 16.95
CA ILE A 50 16.27 -32.91 16.35
C ILE A 50 15.48 -33.97 17.13
N TYR A 51 14.32 -33.57 17.65
CA TYR A 51 13.34 -34.43 18.27
C TYR A 51 12.10 -34.48 17.43
N MET A 52 11.45 -35.66 17.34
CA MET A 52 10.26 -35.84 16.54
C MET A 52 9.17 -36.52 17.36
N SER A 53 7.94 -36.05 17.18
CA SER A 53 6.78 -36.75 17.71
C SER A 53 6.51 -38.07 16.96
N SER A 54 5.72 -38.96 17.59
CA SER A 54 5.23 -40.13 16.90
C SER A 54 4.40 -39.74 15.67
N GLY A 55 4.77 -40.30 14.50
CA GLY A 55 4.11 -40.01 13.25
C GLY A 55 4.52 -38.73 12.55
N ALA A 56 5.55 -38.06 13.06
CA ALA A 56 6.11 -36.88 12.40
C ALA A 56 6.96 -37.25 11.17
N SER A 57 7.22 -36.28 10.31
CA SER A 57 8.03 -36.47 9.10
C SER A 57 9.06 -35.36 8.90
N ILE A 58 10.19 -35.69 8.22
CA ILE A 58 11.23 -34.72 7.82
C ILE A 58 11.76 -35.05 6.44
N GLY A 59 11.89 -34.07 5.55
CA GLY A 59 12.46 -34.24 4.20
C GLY A 59 11.68 -33.50 3.12
N ALA A 60 11.52 -34.09 1.94
CA ALA A 60 10.77 -33.55 0.79
C ALA A 60 11.17 -32.11 0.45
N ALA A 61 12.47 -31.88 0.21
CA ALA A 61 13.03 -30.53 0.07
C ALA A 61 13.27 -30.10 -1.38
N THR A 62 12.64 -30.74 -2.36
CA THR A 62 12.65 -30.30 -3.76
C THR A 62 12.12 -28.91 -3.90
N VAL A 63 12.85 -28.03 -4.59
CA VAL A 63 12.42 -26.67 -4.81
C VAL A 63 11.35 -26.61 -5.88
N VAL A 64 10.22 -25.98 -5.56
CA VAL A 64 9.10 -25.79 -6.49
C VAL A 64 8.87 -24.31 -6.78
N THR A 65 8.37 -24.04 -7.97
CA THR A 65 7.96 -22.70 -8.42
C THR A 65 6.62 -22.30 -7.80
N GLY A 66 6.20 -21.06 -7.99
CA GLY A 66 4.93 -20.56 -7.46
C GLY A 66 3.67 -21.28 -8.00
N ASP A 67 3.78 -21.99 -9.12
CA ASP A 67 2.71 -22.84 -9.67
C ASP A 67 2.80 -24.31 -9.21
N GLY A 68 3.80 -24.65 -8.38
CA GLY A 68 3.99 -25.98 -7.82
C GLY A 68 4.78 -26.95 -8.72
N THR A 69 5.33 -26.50 -9.83
CA THR A 69 6.22 -27.30 -10.69
C THR A 69 7.65 -27.29 -10.15
N GLN A 70 8.46 -28.27 -10.54
CA GLN A 70 9.87 -28.31 -10.14
C GLN A 70 10.61 -27.08 -10.68
N ALA A 71 11.32 -26.37 -9.80
CA ALA A 71 12.11 -25.20 -10.17
C ALA A 71 13.31 -25.58 -11.06
N PRO A 72 13.83 -24.66 -11.91
CA PRO A 72 15.01 -24.89 -12.72
C PRO A 72 16.22 -25.39 -11.90
N ASP A 73 17.08 -26.21 -12.51
CA ASP A 73 18.19 -26.89 -11.84
C ASP A 73 19.13 -25.96 -11.04
N LYS A 74 19.30 -24.70 -11.45
CA LYS A 74 20.09 -23.73 -10.67
C LYS A 74 19.62 -23.60 -9.21
N TYR A 75 18.31 -23.65 -8.97
CA TYR A 75 17.71 -23.56 -7.64
C TYR A 75 17.80 -24.90 -6.89
N GLN A 76 17.61 -26.01 -7.62
CA GLN A 76 17.82 -27.34 -7.06
C GLN A 76 19.28 -27.52 -6.61
N SER A 77 20.23 -27.12 -7.46
CA SER A 77 21.66 -27.18 -7.17
C SER A 77 22.04 -26.33 -5.95
N TYR A 78 21.44 -25.14 -5.84
CA TYR A 78 21.64 -24.30 -4.64
C TYR A 78 21.11 -24.98 -3.39
N MET A 79 19.87 -25.47 -3.42
CA MET A 79 19.26 -26.16 -2.28
C MET A 79 20.02 -27.43 -1.89
N ARG A 80 20.47 -28.25 -2.86
CA ARG A 80 21.36 -29.41 -2.60
C ARG A 80 22.61 -28.98 -1.85
N SER A 81 23.25 -27.89 -2.30
CA SER A 81 24.49 -27.40 -1.70
C SER A 81 24.30 -26.95 -0.26
N ILE A 82 23.25 -26.19 0.04
CA ILE A 82 22.99 -25.72 1.42
C ILE A 82 22.55 -26.88 2.33
N MET A 83 21.76 -27.83 1.85
CA MET A 83 21.40 -29.02 2.61
C MET A 83 22.61 -29.87 2.95
N ARG A 84 23.47 -30.14 1.97
CA ARG A 84 24.73 -30.87 2.16
C ARG A 84 25.64 -30.19 3.19
N SER A 85 25.98 -28.90 2.96
CA SER A 85 26.88 -28.17 3.84
C SER A 85 26.34 -28.04 5.27
N THR A 86 25.02 -27.95 5.43
CA THR A 86 24.38 -27.90 6.74
C THR A 86 24.47 -29.25 7.47
N ALA A 87 24.22 -30.34 6.74
CA ALA A 87 24.35 -31.72 7.28
C ALA A 87 25.81 -31.99 7.72
N GLU A 88 26.79 -31.62 6.87
CA GLU A 88 28.22 -31.71 7.21
C GLU A 88 28.56 -30.93 8.48
N ALA A 89 28.11 -29.66 8.59
CA ALA A 89 28.36 -28.80 9.75
C ALA A 89 27.80 -29.38 11.06
N LYS A 90 26.71 -30.14 10.97
CA LYS A 90 26.02 -30.75 12.13
C LYS A 90 26.28 -32.24 12.29
N GLY A 91 27.21 -32.81 11.50
CA GLY A 91 27.63 -34.23 11.62
C GLY A 91 26.59 -35.26 11.15
N ARG A 92 25.68 -34.83 10.28
CA ARG A 92 24.68 -35.71 9.61
C ARG A 92 25.17 -36.13 8.23
N ASP A 93 24.59 -37.19 7.68
CA ASP A 93 24.97 -37.67 6.34
C ASP A 93 24.59 -36.67 5.24
N PRO A 94 25.58 -36.06 4.57
CA PRO A 94 25.32 -35.06 3.54
C PRO A 94 24.63 -35.61 2.29
N LYS A 95 24.87 -36.90 1.96
CA LYS A 95 24.25 -37.52 0.79
C LYS A 95 22.74 -37.75 1.00
N ILE A 96 22.34 -38.10 2.21
CA ILE A 96 20.93 -38.18 2.58
C ILE A 96 20.25 -36.82 2.50
N ALA A 97 20.93 -35.78 2.99
CA ALA A 97 20.40 -34.41 2.93
C ALA A 97 20.22 -33.92 1.47
N GLU A 98 21.16 -34.23 0.59
CA GLU A 98 21.01 -33.96 -0.85
C GLU A 98 19.86 -34.71 -1.48
N ALA A 99 19.69 -35.99 -1.12
CA ALA A 99 18.62 -36.89 -1.64
C ALA A 99 17.21 -36.48 -1.10
N MET A 100 17.12 -35.62 -0.11
CA MET A 100 15.85 -34.99 0.27
C MET A 100 15.42 -33.90 -0.74
N VAL A 101 16.36 -33.37 -1.56
CA VAL A 101 16.12 -32.37 -2.59
C VAL A 101 15.94 -32.98 -3.96
N ASP A 102 16.82 -33.93 -4.31
CA ASP A 102 17.02 -34.44 -5.66
C ASP A 102 16.66 -35.91 -5.75
N GLU A 103 15.68 -36.24 -6.59
CA GLU A 103 15.18 -37.57 -6.82
C GLU A 103 16.15 -38.48 -7.57
N ASP A 104 17.14 -37.90 -8.28
CA ASP A 104 18.15 -38.66 -9.03
C ASP A 104 19.29 -39.15 -8.12
N ILE A 105 19.34 -38.75 -6.88
CA ILE A 105 20.38 -39.18 -5.91
C ILE A 105 19.95 -40.46 -5.22
N GLU A 106 20.51 -41.56 -5.66
CA GLU A 106 20.34 -42.85 -5.02
C GLU A 106 21.14 -42.94 -3.71
N VAL A 107 20.48 -43.40 -2.65
CA VAL A 107 21.10 -43.73 -1.37
C VAL A 107 20.84 -45.19 -1.04
N ASP A 108 21.91 -45.99 -1.02
CA ASP A 108 21.84 -47.41 -0.81
C ASP A 108 20.95 -47.81 0.37
N SER A 109 20.00 -48.70 0.15
CA SER A 109 19.05 -49.22 1.15
C SER A 109 18.08 -48.17 1.76
N ILE A 110 18.03 -46.93 1.23
CA ILE A 110 17.16 -45.86 1.72
C ILE A 110 16.20 -45.39 0.62
N SER A 111 16.72 -44.89 -0.51
CA SER A 111 15.91 -44.40 -1.62
C SER A 111 16.48 -44.88 -2.95
N ALA A 112 15.57 -45.37 -3.83
CA ALA A 112 15.88 -45.64 -5.22
C ALA A 112 15.80 -44.34 -6.06
N GLU A 113 16.50 -44.35 -7.19
CA GLU A 113 16.41 -43.29 -8.21
C GLU A 113 14.95 -42.97 -8.56
N GLY A 114 14.62 -41.67 -8.72
CA GLY A 114 13.28 -41.17 -9.00
C GLY A 114 12.41 -40.95 -7.77
N LYS A 115 12.97 -40.89 -6.54
CA LYS A 115 12.24 -40.65 -5.30
C LYS A 115 13.04 -39.79 -4.34
N VAL A 116 12.49 -38.63 -3.98
CA VAL A 116 13.05 -37.81 -2.89
C VAL A 116 12.84 -38.48 -1.52
N ILE A 117 13.79 -38.25 -0.62
CA ILE A 117 13.72 -38.80 0.74
C ILE A 117 12.77 -37.99 1.61
N THR A 118 11.89 -38.70 2.29
CA THR A 118 11.10 -38.15 3.43
C THR A 118 11.10 -39.24 4.50
N PHE A 119 11.64 -38.94 5.66
CA PHE A 119 11.71 -39.88 6.78
C PHE A 119 10.53 -39.73 7.73
N SER A 120 9.98 -40.89 8.11
CA SER A 120 9.20 -41.01 9.34
C SER A 120 10.11 -40.87 10.56
N THR A 121 9.55 -40.68 11.75
CA THR A 121 10.30 -40.57 13.01
C THR A 121 11.27 -41.74 13.20
N GLN A 122 10.85 -42.97 12.93
CA GLN A 122 11.67 -44.16 13.11
C GLN A 122 12.83 -44.27 12.09
N GLU A 123 12.58 -43.89 10.85
CA GLU A 123 13.60 -43.81 9.82
C GLU A 123 14.62 -42.71 10.13
N ALA A 124 14.14 -41.52 10.57
CA ALA A 124 14.99 -40.40 10.96
C ALA A 124 15.93 -40.78 12.12
N ILE A 125 15.46 -41.55 13.12
CA ILE A 125 16.29 -42.05 14.20
C ILE A 125 17.31 -43.04 13.64
N LYS A 126 16.88 -43.97 12.81
CA LYS A 126 17.76 -45.01 12.23
C LYS A 126 18.92 -44.41 11.41
N PHE A 127 18.67 -43.34 10.69
CA PHE A 127 19.63 -42.71 9.79
C PHE A 127 20.29 -41.45 10.36
N GLY A 128 20.11 -41.14 11.66
CA GLY A 128 20.81 -40.08 12.36
C GLY A 128 20.28 -38.67 12.06
N PHE A 129 19.04 -38.56 11.59
CA PHE A 129 18.35 -37.26 11.41
C PHE A 129 17.35 -36.93 12.52
N CYS A 130 17.21 -37.82 13.51
CA CYS A 130 16.45 -37.58 14.73
C CYS A 130 17.20 -38.21 15.92
N ASP A 131 17.32 -37.46 17.02
CA ASP A 131 18.04 -37.90 18.23
C ASP A 131 17.15 -38.75 19.14
N ALA A 132 15.83 -38.50 19.16
CA ALA A 132 14.86 -39.33 19.84
C ALA A 132 13.40 -38.97 19.43
N GLU A 133 12.51 -39.98 19.59
CA GLU A 133 11.06 -39.78 19.54
C GLU A 133 10.61 -39.26 20.90
N LEU A 134 10.08 -38.01 20.94
CA LEU A 134 9.57 -37.35 22.13
C LEU A 134 8.32 -36.56 21.76
N ASN A 135 7.33 -36.54 22.64
CA ASN A 135 6.02 -36.00 22.33
C ASN A 135 5.70 -34.67 23.05
N SER A 136 6.65 -34.15 23.84
CA SER A 136 6.49 -32.89 24.53
C SER A 136 7.83 -32.15 24.74
N ILE A 137 7.73 -30.85 24.97
CA ILE A 137 8.88 -30.00 25.30
C ILE A 137 9.50 -30.44 26.63
N GLU A 138 8.67 -30.85 27.60
CA GLU A 138 9.08 -31.27 28.92
C GLU A 138 9.96 -32.54 28.84
N GLU A 139 9.58 -33.54 28.02
CA GLU A 139 10.38 -34.75 27.77
C GLU A 139 11.75 -34.43 27.16
N ILE A 140 11.81 -33.41 26.26
CA ILE A 140 13.08 -32.96 25.66
C ILE A 140 13.98 -32.30 26.73
N LEU A 141 13.43 -31.42 27.56
CA LEU A 141 14.16 -30.75 28.63
C LEU A 141 14.66 -31.75 29.68
N GLU A 142 13.86 -32.76 30.03
CA GLU A 142 14.27 -33.84 30.92
C GLU A 142 15.42 -34.67 30.32
N ARG A 143 15.33 -35.03 29.04
CA ARG A 143 16.38 -35.77 28.32
C ARG A 143 17.69 -34.96 28.26
N GLN A 144 17.61 -33.63 28.15
CA GLN A 144 18.77 -32.75 28.15
C GLN A 144 19.28 -32.39 29.56
N ASN A 145 18.67 -33.00 30.63
CA ASN A 145 18.96 -32.70 32.04
C ASN A 145 18.78 -31.21 32.41
N ILE A 146 17.85 -30.51 31.77
CA ILE A 146 17.50 -29.12 32.06
C ILE A 146 16.35 -29.12 33.07
N ASN A 147 16.69 -29.03 34.37
CA ASN A 147 15.71 -29.14 35.46
C ASN A 147 15.20 -27.78 35.98
N ASN A 148 15.88 -26.69 35.66
CA ASN A 148 15.49 -25.34 36.06
C ASN A 148 15.35 -24.47 34.84
N TYR A 149 14.13 -24.31 34.37
CA TYR A 149 13.81 -23.59 33.15
C TYR A 149 12.57 -22.73 33.30
N ASN A 150 12.47 -21.72 32.44
CA ASN A 150 11.27 -20.96 32.21
C ASN A 150 10.93 -20.98 30.72
N ILE A 151 9.74 -21.42 30.36
CA ILE A 151 9.29 -21.44 28.98
C ILE A 151 8.61 -20.12 28.67
N THR A 152 9.21 -19.34 27.77
CA THR A 152 8.61 -18.14 27.23
C THR A 152 8.33 -18.41 25.77
N LYS A 153 7.06 -18.41 25.36
CA LYS A 153 6.71 -18.48 23.93
C LYS A 153 7.00 -17.13 23.30
N TYR A 154 7.62 -17.16 22.14
CA TYR A 154 7.70 -15.98 21.29
C TYR A 154 6.30 -15.73 20.73
N GLU A 155 5.76 -14.57 20.99
CA GLU A 155 4.53 -14.06 20.39
C GLU A 155 4.91 -12.87 19.50
N LEU A 156 4.20 -12.73 18.39
CA LEU A 156 4.37 -11.57 17.51
C LEU A 156 4.14 -10.30 18.33
N GLY A 157 5.00 -9.33 18.16
CA GLY A 157 4.84 -8.03 18.80
C GLY A 157 3.72 -7.23 18.15
N SER A 158 3.23 -6.20 18.86
CA SER A 158 2.19 -5.31 18.30
C SER A 158 2.61 -4.67 16.98
N THR A 159 3.90 -4.53 16.72
CA THR A 159 4.43 -3.98 15.46
C THR A 159 4.20 -4.94 14.31
N GLU A 160 4.49 -6.24 14.52
CA GLU A 160 4.28 -7.29 13.53
C GLU A 160 2.79 -7.49 13.24
N ASP A 161 1.94 -7.40 14.26
CA ASP A 161 0.48 -7.45 14.10
C ASP A 161 -0.03 -6.29 13.24
N ILE A 162 0.45 -5.07 13.49
CA ILE A 162 0.11 -3.89 12.69
C ILE A 162 0.59 -4.05 11.25
N ILE A 163 1.83 -4.49 11.03
CA ILE A 163 2.37 -4.72 9.70
C ILE A 163 1.51 -5.76 8.96
N SER A 164 1.23 -6.91 9.59
CA SER A 164 0.40 -7.98 9.01
C SER A 164 -1.00 -7.51 8.65
N PHE A 165 -1.61 -6.63 9.46
CA PHE A 165 -2.90 -6.02 9.13
C PHE A 165 -2.85 -5.23 7.83
N PHE A 166 -1.81 -4.41 7.62
CA PHE A 166 -1.67 -3.60 6.41
C PHE A 166 -1.21 -4.39 5.18
N LEU A 167 -0.58 -5.56 5.36
CA LEU A 167 -0.25 -6.48 4.27
C LEU A 167 -1.48 -7.24 3.74
N ASN A 168 -2.62 -7.17 4.42
CA ASN A 168 -3.84 -7.84 3.97
C ASN A 168 -4.35 -7.22 2.64
N PRO A 169 -4.61 -8.03 1.58
CA PRO A 169 -5.04 -7.53 0.28
C PRO A 169 -6.33 -6.69 0.31
N VAL A 170 -7.24 -6.98 1.24
CA VAL A 170 -8.48 -6.20 1.40
C VAL A 170 -8.18 -4.81 1.96
N VAL A 171 -7.29 -4.72 2.96
CA VAL A 171 -6.84 -3.45 3.54
C VAL A 171 -6.09 -2.64 2.48
N SER A 172 -5.20 -3.28 1.72
CA SER A 172 -4.50 -2.67 0.60
C SER A 172 -5.46 -2.09 -0.44
N SER A 173 -6.54 -2.81 -0.78
CA SER A 173 -7.57 -2.29 -1.68
C SER A 173 -8.21 -0.99 -1.17
N VAL A 174 -8.51 -0.92 0.11
CA VAL A 174 -9.07 0.30 0.74
C VAL A 174 -8.06 1.44 0.74
N LEU A 175 -6.80 1.16 1.05
CA LEU A 175 -5.73 2.18 1.03
C LEU A 175 -5.52 2.74 -0.37
N ILE A 176 -5.47 1.88 -1.40
CA ILE A 176 -5.36 2.32 -2.81
C ILE A 176 -6.56 3.18 -3.20
N LEU A 177 -7.78 2.79 -2.80
CA LEU A 177 -8.98 3.60 -3.04
C LEU A 177 -8.88 4.98 -2.36
N LEU A 178 -8.36 5.05 -1.13
CA LEU A 178 -8.15 6.31 -0.42
C LEU A 178 -7.06 7.17 -1.09
N ILE A 179 -5.99 6.57 -1.60
CA ILE A 179 -4.94 7.26 -2.36
C ILE A 179 -5.55 7.92 -3.60
N LEU A 180 -6.24 7.15 -4.44
CA LEU A 180 -6.85 7.64 -5.68
C LEU A 180 -7.96 8.66 -5.40
N GLY A 181 -8.85 8.35 -4.44
CA GLY A 181 -9.95 9.22 -4.05
C GLY A 181 -9.48 10.54 -3.46
N GLY A 182 -8.50 10.52 -2.55
CA GLY A 182 -7.95 11.72 -1.94
C GLY A 182 -7.27 12.66 -2.95
N LEU A 183 -6.47 12.09 -3.87
CA LEU A 183 -5.86 12.85 -4.96
C LEU A 183 -6.93 13.48 -5.87
N TYR A 184 -7.93 12.72 -6.26
CA TYR A 184 -9.02 13.22 -7.11
C TYR A 184 -9.80 14.35 -6.45
N PHE A 185 -10.19 14.19 -5.18
CA PHE A 185 -10.95 15.22 -4.46
C PHE A 185 -10.15 16.50 -4.24
N GLU A 186 -8.85 16.41 -3.96
CA GLU A 186 -7.99 17.59 -3.85
C GLU A 186 -7.88 18.34 -5.19
N MET A 187 -7.82 17.61 -6.32
CA MET A 187 -7.83 18.23 -7.66
C MET A 187 -9.16 18.93 -8.00
N GLN A 188 -10.27 18.39 -7.51
CA GLN A 188 -11.60 18.99 -7.72
C GLN A 188 -11.86 20.22 -6.82
N THR A 189 -11.27 20.21 -5.62
CA THR A 189 -11.49 21.27 -4.61
C THR A 189 -10.16 21.74 -4.03
N PRO A 190 -9.32 22.42 -4.85
CA PRO A 190 -7.98 22.79 -4.43
C PRO A 190 -8.02 23.75 -3.23
N GLY A 191 -7.18 23.46 -2.24
CA GLY A 191 -7.05 24.29 -1.02
C GLY A 191 -7.84 23.77 0.20
N VAL A 192 -8.55 22.64 0.08
CA VAL A 192 -9.19 21.97 1.24
C VAL A 192 -8.11 21.32 2.11
N GLY A 193 -7.10 20.71 1.51
CA GLY A 193 -5.94 20.10 2.17
C GLY A 193 -6.20 18.76 2.86
N PHE A 194 -7.42 18.49 3.35
CA PHE A 194 -7.75 17.23 4.02
C PHE A 194 -7.66 16.01 3.10
N PRO A 195 -8.18 16.03 1.86
CA PRO A 195 -8.10 14.87 0.96
C PRO A 195 -6.66 14.49 0.62
N ILE A 196 -5.78 15.46 0.39
CA ILE A 196 -4.36 15.19 0.10
C ILE A 196 -3.64 14.60 1.31
N VAL A 197 -3.92 15.09 2.52
CA VAL A 197 -3.34 14.52 3.75
C VAL A 197 -3.81 13.08 3.96
N ALA A 198 -5.09 12.79 3.74
CA ALA A 198 -5.62 11.43 3.81
C ALA A 198 -4.97 10.51 2.77
N SER A 199 -4.79 10.99 1.53
CA SER A 199 -4.12 10.26 0.45
C SER A 199 -2.66 9.95 0.79
N ILE A 200 -1.90 10.93 1.28
CA ILE A 200 -0.49 10.74 1.69
C ILE A 200 -0.40 9.76 2.86
N THR A 201 -1.30 9.88 3.85
CA THR A 201 -1.34 8.95 4.99
C THR A 201 -1.63 7.52 4.52
N ALA A 202 -2.62 7.34 3.63
CA ALA A 202 -2.93 6.04 3.05
C ALA A 202 -1.75 5.48 2.24
N LEU A 203 -1.02 6.32 1.49
CA LEU A 203 0.18 5.93 0.75
C LEU A 203 1.29 5.44 1.68
N VAL A 204 1.55 6.14 2.78
CA VAL A 204 2.55 5.72 3.79
C VAL A 204 2.13 4.40 4.43
N LEU A 205 0.85 4.25 4.82
CA LEU A 205 0.32 3.01 5.41
C LEU A 205 0.31 1.84 4.41
N TYR A 206 0.29 2.12 3.12
CA TYR A 206 0.43 1.12 2.07
C TYR A 206 1.90 0.74 1.83
N LEU A 207 2.79 1.69 1.59
CA LEU A 207 4.18 1.42 1.18
C LEU A 207 5.05 0.90 2.33
N VAL A 208 4.95 1.51 3.52
CA VAL A 208 5.88 1.21 4.62
C VAL A 208 5.79 -0.23 5.13
N PRO A 209 4.60 -0.83 5.34
CA PRO A 209 4.50 -2.22 5.77
C PRO A 209 5.09 -3.22 4.75
N TYR A 210 4.82 -3.03 3.45
CA TYR A 210 5.39 -3.88 2.39
C TYR A 210 6.93 -3.75 2.30
N TYR A 211 7.45 -2.54 2.46
CA TYR A 211 8.89 -2.29 2.47
C TYR A 211 9.58 -2.88 3.71
N LEU A 212 9.02 -2.66 4.90
CA LEU A 212 9.60 -3.16 6.15
C LEU A 212 9.57 -4.68 6.25
N ASN A 213 8.57 -5.32 5.64
CA ASN A 213 8.48 -6.78 5.57
C ASN A 213 9.34 -7.39 4.44
N GLY A 214 10.07 -6.57 3.68
CA GLY A 214 10.94 -7.03 2.59
C GLY A 214 10.20 -7.55 1.35
N VAL A 215 8.88 -7.32 1.24
CA VAL A 215 8.08 -7.72 0.09
C VAL A 215 8.28 -6.76 -1.07
N ALA A 216 8.22 -5.44 -0.78
CA ALA A 216 8.39 -4.42 -1.81
C ALA A 216 9.85 -4.08 -2.05
N GLU A 217 10.26 -4.06 -3.30
CA GLU A 217 11.59 -3.62 -3.70
C GLU A 217 11.66 -2.12 -4.01
N ASN A 218 12.87 -1.55 -3.88
CA ASN A 218 13.11 -0.13 -4.10
C ASN A 218 12.71 0.34 -5.52
N TRP A 219 12.93 -0.48 -6.54
CA TRP A 219 12.64 -0.12 -7.94
C TRP A 219 11.13 -0.06 -8.21
N GLU A 220 10.32 -0.86 -7.50
CA GLU A 220 8.86 -0.87 -7.62
C GLU A 220 8.27 0.42 -7.05
N ILE A 221 8.77 0.83 -5.88
CA ILE A 221 8.41 2.10 -5.26
C ILE A 221 8.82 3.27 -6.18
N LEU A 222 10.04 3.20 -6.75
CA LEU A 222 10.50 4.20 -7.71
C LEU A 222 9.61 4.24 -8.96
N LEU A 223 9.22 3.10 -9.49
CA LEU A 223 8.31 2.98 -10.64
C LEU A 223 6.95 3.65 -10.36
N PHE A 224 6.42 3.49 -9.14
CA PHE A 224 5.21 4.16 -8.70
C PHE A 224 5.35 5.68 -8.79
N PHE A 225 6.41 6.24 -8.22
CA PHE A 225 6.63 7.70 -8.24
C PHE A 225 6.90 8.23 -9.66
N ILE A 226 7.63 7.48 -10.49
CA ILE A 226 7.81 7.84 -11.91
C ILE A 226 6.45 7.88 -12.62
N GLY A 227 5.58 6.90 -12.38
CA GLY A 227 4.23 6.87 -12.92
C GLY A 227 3.40 8.09 -12.51
N ILE A 228 3.43 8.44 -11.23
CA ILE A 228 2.75 9.65 -10.72
C ILE A 228 3.32 10.94 -11.35
N ILE A 229 4.63 11.04 -11.52
CA ILE A 229 5.27 12.18 -12.19
C ILE A 229 4.79 12.30 -13.64
N PHE A 230 4.69 11.19 -14.38
CA PHE A 230 4.19 11.20 -15.76
C PHE A 230 2.72 11.61 -15.85
N ILE A 231 1.88 11.15 -14.92
CA ILE A 231 0.48 11.62 -14.82
C ILE A 231 0.44 13.13 -14.52
N ALA A 232 1.27 13.60 -13.58
CA ALA A 232 1.32 15.02 -13.23
C ALA A 232 1.80 15.89 -14.40
N LEU A 233 2.80 15.45 -15.18
CA LEU A 233 3.27 16.15 -16.38
C LEU A 233 2.17 16.26 -17.43
N GLU A 234 1.39 15.20 -17.65
CA GLU A 234 0.26 15.21 -18.57
C GLU A 234 -0.83 16.19 -18.13
N VAL A 235 -1.19 16.16 -16.85
CA VAL A 235 -2.29 16.98 -16.32
C VAL A 235 -1.93 18.47 -16.24
N PHE A 236 -0.69 18.80 -15.86
CA PHE A 236 -0.31 20.19 -15.55
C PHE A 236 0.54 20.86 -16.63
N VAL A 237 1.22 20.10 -17.48
CA VAL A 237 2.21 20.66 -18.45
C VAL A 237 1.78 20.43 -19.89
N ILE A 238 1.23 19.25 -20.21
CA ILE A 238 0.89 18.86 -21.58
C ILE A 238 -0.62 18.97 -21.76
N PRO A 239 -1.11 19.82 -22.70
CA PRO A 239 -2.54 19.96 -22.91
C PRO A 239 -3.12 18.71 -23.63
N GLY A 240 -3.99 17.99 -22.93
CA GLY A 240 -4.69 16.80 -23.42
C GLY A 240 -4.16 15.50 -22.81
N PHE A 241 -4.98 14.43 -22.79
CA PHE A 241 -4.57 13.11 -22.29
C PHE A 241 -3.84 12.33 -23.38
N GLY A 242 -2.53 12.32 -23.34
CA GLY A 242 -1.67 11.71 -24.35
C GLY A 242 -0.80 10.58 -23.81
N VAL A 243 0.37 10.40 -24.43
CA VAL A 243 1.26 9.26 -24.21
C VAL A 243 1.78 9.19 -22.77
N PHE A 244 2.15 10.33 -22.19
CA PHE A 244 2.70 10.37 -20.82
C PHE A 244 1.67 9.98 -19.78
N GLY A 245 0.41 10.41 -19.92
CA GLY A 245 -0.67 10.02 -19.01
C GLY A 245 -0.95 8.52 -19.07
N VAL A 246 -0.97 7.92 -20.25
CA VAL A 246 -1.16 6.47 -20.42
C VAL A 246 0.00 5.70 -19.82
N ILE A 247 1.24 6.06 -20.15
CA ILE A 247 2.44 5.38 -19.58
C ILE A 247 2.45 5.53 -18.06
N GLY A 248 2.19 6.73 -17.55
CA GLY A 248 2.15 6.99 -16.10
C GLY A 248 1.09 6.17 -15.38
N LEU A 249 -0.10 6.04 -15.98
CA LEU A 249 -1.17 5.20 -15.42
C LEU A 249 -0.77 3.73 -15.36
N PHE A 250 -0.26 3.18 -16.47
CA PHE A 250 0.20 1.78 -16.48
C PHE A 250 1.36 1.55 -15.52
N ALA A 251 2.36 2.45 -15.47
CA ALA A 251 3.47 2.34 -14.54
C ALA A 251 3.01 2.35 -13.08
N SER A 252 2.12 3.28 -12.70
CA SER A 252 1.60 3.37 -11.33
C SER A 252 0.76 2.15 -10.96
N LEU A 253 -0.14 1.68 -11.83
CA LEU A 253 -0.99 0.52 -11.53
C LEU A 253 -0.17 -0.78 -11.45
N SER A 254 0.77 -0.97 -12.39
CA SER A 254 1.66 -2.14 -12.36
C SER A 254 2.52 -2.14 -11.11
N SER A 255 3.06 -1.00 -10.72
CA SER A 255 3.85 -0.85 -9.49
C SER A 255 3.03 -1.21 -8.24
N LEU A 256 1.78 -0.76 -8.12
CA LEU A 256 0.91 -1.13 -7.00
C LEU A 256 0.67 -2.65 -6.91
N ILE A 257 0.64 -3.36 -8.04
CA ILE A 257 0.55 -4.82 -8.04
C ILE A 257 1.89 -5.43 -7.59
N LEU A 258 3.00 -4.97 -8.17
CA LEU A 258 4.33 -5.49 -7.89
C LEU A 258 4.73 -5.34 -6.42
N ILE A 259 4.48 -4.20 -5.81
CA ILE A 259 4.73 -3.92 -4.37
C ILE A 259 4.07 -4.97 -3.44
N MET A 260 2.99 -5.61 -3.88
CA MET A 260 2.29 -6.65 -3.12
C MET A 260 2.84 -8.06 -3.39
N LEU A 261 3.81 -8.22 -4.29
CA LEU A 261 4.38 -9.51 -4.67
C LEU A 261 5.78 -9.66 -4.08
N ASN A 262 6.07 -10.86 -3.60
CA ASN A 262 7.43 -11.21 -3.18
C ASN A 262 8.20 -11.73 -4.41
N ASN A 263 8.74 -10.81 -5.23
CA ASN A 263 9.56 -11.11 -6.40
C ASN A 263 10.98 -10.57 -6.22
N ASP A 264 11.94 -11.12 -6.94
CA ASP A 264 13.32 -10.62 -6.98
C ASP A 264 13.54 -9.93 -8.33
N MET A 265 13.48 -8.61 -8.36
CA MET A 265 13.48 -7.78 -9.58
C MET A 265 12.42 -8.24 -10.60
N PHE A 266 12.85 -8.81 -11.72
CA PHE A 266 11.98 -9.35 -12.78
C PHE A 266 11.86 -10.88 -12.74
N ASP A 267 12.29 -11.52 -11.66
CA ASP A 267 12.14 -12.97 -11.46
C ASP A 267 10.86 -13.26 -10.66
N PHE A 268 9.85 -13.77 -11.34
CA PHE A 268 8.56 -14.15 -10.78
C PHE A 268 8.44 -15.67 -10.57
N THR A 269 9.55 -16.42 -10.64
CA THR A 269 9.57 -17.88 -10.57
C THR A 269 8.90 -18.42 -9.30
N PHE A 270 9.04 -17.71 -8.18
CA PHE A 270 8.51 -18.12 -6.88
C PHE A 270 7.23 -17.40 -6.45
N VAL A 271 6.72 -16.49 -7.28
CA VAL A 271 5.47 -15.80 -7.00
C VAL A 271 4.31 -16.78 -7.12
N LEU A 272 3.57 -16.98 -6.04
CA LEU A 272 2.40 -17.84 -6.03
C LEU A 272 1.29 -17.25 -6.91
N SER A 273 0.66 -18.08 -7.74
CA SER A 273 -0.44 -17.64 -8.61
C SER A 273 -1.59 -17.00 -7.82
N ARG A 274 -1.85 -17.46 -6.59
CA ARG A 274 -2.86 -16.85 -5.70
C ARG A 274 -2.51 -15.42 -5.29
N ASP A 275 -1.21 -15.14 -5.07
CA ASP A 275 -0.76 -13.81 -4.61
C ASP A 275 -0.79 -12.83 -5.78
N LEU A 276 -0.43 -13.28 -6.99
CA LEU A 276 -0.61 -12.50 -8.22
C LEU A 276 -2.09 -12.18 -8.49
N ILE A 277 -2.99 -13.13 -8.29
CA ILE A 277 -4.43 -12.91 -8.44
C ILE A 277 -4.93 -11.97 -7.35
N ALA A 278 -4.55 -12.17 -6.09
CA ALA A 278 -4.98 -11.35 -4.97
C ALA A 278 -4.53 -9.88 -5.12
N SER A 279 -3.26 -9.63 -5.47
CA SER A 279 -2.73 -8.29 -5.71
C SER A 279 -3.41 -7.61 -6.90
N SER A 280 -3.54 -8.33 -8.02
CA SER A 280 -4.22 -7.82 -9.21
C SER A 280 -5.69 -7.48 -8.93
N LEU A 281 -6.42 -8.34 -8.23
CA LEU A 281 -7.81 -8.09 -7.81
C LEU A 281 -7.90 -6.90 -6.87
N SER A 282 -6.96 -6.75 -5.93
CA SER A 282 -6.94 -5.62 -4.99
C SER A 282 -6.85 -4.29 -5.72
N VAL A 283 -5.92 -4.18 -6.67
CA VAL A 283 -5.76 -2.96 -7.49
C VAL A 283 -6.97 -2.76 -8.39
N PHE A 284 -7.45 -3.81 -9.07
CA PHE A 284 -8.61 -3.72 -9.95
C PHE A 284 -9.89 -3.29 -9.20
N ILE A 285 -10.17 -3.89 -8.05
CA ILE A 285 -11.32 -3.53 -7.21
C ILE A 285 -11.21 -2.08 -6.75
N SER A 286 -10.00 -1.63 -6.37
CA SER A 286 -9.77 -0.24 -5.95
C SER A 286 -10.03 0.75 -7.09
N VAL A 287 -9.48 0.49 -8.28
CA VAL A 287 -9.68 1.34 -9.46
C VAL A 287 -11.15 1.34 -9.91
N PHE A 288 -11.79 0.17 -9.90
CA PHE A 288 -13.21 0.05 -10.24
C PHE A 288 -14.10 0.79 -9.24
N SER A 289 -13.84 0.60 -7.93
CA SER A 289 -14.56 1.31 -6.85
C SER A 289 -14.35 2.81 -6.94
N PHE A 290 -13.11 3.25 -7.25
CA PHE A 290 -12.81 4.65 -7.52
C PHE A 290 -13.62 5.18 -8.72
N GLY A 291 -13.67 4.44 -9.83
CA GLY A 291 -14.50 4.79 -10.99
C GLY A 291 -15.98 4.95 -10.62
N LEU A 292 -16.54 4.03 -9.84
CA LEU A 292 -17.90 4.14 -9.32
C LEU A 292 -18.09 5.37 -8.41
N LEU A 293 -17.11 5.64 -7.54
CA LEU A 293 -17.12 6.81 -6.68
C LEU A 293 -17.15 8.11 -7.50
N VAL A 294 -16.35 8.20 -8.56
CA VAL A 294 -16.35 9.36 -9.47
C VAL A 294 -17.69 9.49 -10.20
N LEU A 295 -18.21 8.40 -10.74
CA LEU A 295 -19.46 8.42 -11.52
C LEU A 295 -20.70 8.73 -10.68
N PHE A 296 -20.81 8.16 -9.48
CA PHE A 296 -22.02 8.26 -8.65
C PHE A 296 -21.87 9.20 -7.45
N GLY A 297 -20.65 9.40 -6.97
CA GLY A 297 -20.33 10.16 -5.76
C GLY A 297 -19.86 11.59 -6.03
N GLY A 298 -19.21 11.84 -7.16
CA GLY A 298 -18.54 13.12 -7.44
C GLY A 298 -19.47 14.34 -7.34
N ILE A 299 -20.71 14.22 -7.80
CA ILE A 299 -21.69 15.31 -7.75
C ILE A 299 -22.37 15.40 -6.37
N LYS A 300 -22.66 14.28 -5.73
CA LYS A 300 -23.42 14.25 -4.46
C LYS A 300 -22.56 14.49 -3.22
N LEU A 301 -21.29 14.10 -3.24
CA LEU A 301 -20.38 14.27 -2.10
C LEU A 301 -19.99 15.74 -1.90
N THR A 302 -19.78 16.49 -2.98
CA THR A 302 -19.47 17.94 -2.90
C THR A 302 -20.64 18.76 -2.37
N ASP A 303 -21.88 18.28 -2.54
CA ASP A 303 -23.09 18.91 -2.02
C ASP A 303 -23.45 18.46 -0.60
N SER A 304 -22.79 17.44 -0.06
CA SER A 304 -23.11 16.90 1.27
C SER A 304 -22.77 17.88 2.39
N GLU A 305 -23.61 17.90 3.45
CA GLU A 305 -23.37 18.76 4.63
C GLU A 305 -22.05 18.43 5.37
N ALA A 306 -21.64 17.14 5.32
CA ALA A 306 -20.37 16.72 5.89
C ALA A 306 -19.17 17.31 5.14
N PHE A 307 -19.23 17.32 3.81
CA PHE A 307 -18.18 17.91 2.97
C PHE A 307 -18.16 19.46 3.10
N LYS A 308 -19.32 20.10 3.18
CA LYS A 308 -19.46 21.56 3.40
C LYS A 308 -18.89 22.03 4.74
N LYS A 309 -18.82 21.14 5.75
CA LYS A 309 -18.17 21.45 7.04
C LYS A 309 -16.64 21.37 6.98
N ILE A 310 -16.09 20.60 6.06
CA ILE A 310 -14.65 20.40 5.89
C ILE A 310 -14.10 21.38 4.85
N ALA A 311 -14.86 21.62 3.78
CA ALA A 311 -14.54 22.61 2.78
C ALA A 311 -15.03 23.99 3.25
N LEU A 312 -14.13 24.98 3.37
CA LEU A 312 -14.46 26.39 3.60
C LEU A 312 -15.17 26.97 2.36
N ASN A 313 -16.38 26.50 2.09
CA ASN A 313 -17.26 27.05 1.04
C ASN A 313 -18.12 28.19 1.62
N GLU A 314 -17.49 29.27 2.04
CA GLU A 314 -18.23 30.54 2.20
C GLU A 314 -18.48 31.16 0.81
N THR A 315 -19.44 30.63 0.08
CA THR A 315 -20.03 31.37 -1.04
C THR A 315 -20.79 32.54 -0.45
N GLN A 316 -20.43 33.76 -0.83
CA GLN A 316 -21.18 34.96 -0.50
C GLN A 316 -22.54 34.91 -1.20
N GLU A 317 -23.51 34.23 -0.59
CA GLU A 317 -24.87 34.16 -1.11
C GLU A 317 -25.54 35.54 -1.04
N LYS A 318 -26.04 36.02 -2.18
CA LYS A 318 -26.78 37.28 -2.29
C LYS A 318 -27.94 37.39 -1.30
N GLY A 319 -28.53 36.24 -0.89
CA GLY A 319 -29.60 36.16 0.11
C GLY A 319 -29.17 36.48 1.56
N LYS A 320 -27.87 36.38 1.89
CA LYS A 320 -27.31 36.64 3.25
C LYS A 320 -26.81 38.07 3.46
N GLY A 321 -27.16 39.02 2.58
CA GLY A 321 -26.85 40.44 2.76
C GLY A 321 -25.56 40.93 2.10
N TYR A 322 -24.82 40.07 1.41
CA TYR A 322 -23.66 40.47 0.60
C TYR A 322 -24.09 41.02 -0.76
N VAL A 323 -24.84 42.12 -0.75
CA VAL A 323 -25.23 42.85 -1.97
C VAL A 323 -24.60 44.26 -1.86
N SER A 324 -23.81 44.64 -2.84
CA SER A 324 -23.56 46.07 -3.07
C SER A 324 -24.91 46.72 -3.28
N LYS A 325 -25.18 47.86 -2.57
CA LYS A 325 -26.44 48.60 -2.71
C LYS A 325 -26.80 48.73 -4.20
N LYS A 326 -27.85 48.05 -4.65
CA LYS A 326 -28.36 48.19 -6.00
C LYS A 326 -29.51 49.17 -5.95
N TYR A 327 -29.38 50.29 -6.64
CA TYR A 327 -30.50 51.25 -6.73
C TYR A 327 -31.60 50.66 -7.64
N SER A 328 -32.87 50.96 -7.34
CA SER A 328 -34.01 50.44 -8.11
C SER A 328 -34.05 51.05 -9.51
N ASP A 329 -34.51 50.29 -10.49
CA ASP A 329 -34.66 50.72 -11.87
C ASP A 329 -35.75 51.84 -12.07
N ASN A 330 -36.51 52.14 -11.04
CA ASN A 330 -37.50 53.24 -11.02
C ASN A 330 -36.89 54.65 -11.08
N LEU A 331 -35.55 54.75 -10.95
CA LEU A 331 -34.82 56.01 -11.01
C LEU A 331 -34.34 56.40 -12.43
N LEU A 332 -34.64 55.61 -13.44
CA LEU A 332 -34.31 55.91 -14.84
C LEU A 332 -35.14 57.09 -15.34
N ASN A 333 -34.50 58.05 -16.02
CA ASN A 333 -35.10 59.32 -16.54
C ASN A 333 -35.63 60.27 -15.46
N VAL A 334 -35.38 60.00 -14.19
CA VAL A 334 -35.77 60.92 -13.12
C VAL A 334 -34.84 62.17 -13.10
N LYS A 335 -35.40 63.31 -12.82
CA LYS A 335 -34.68 64.58 -12.71
C LYS A 335 -34.26 64.83 -11.26
N GLY A 336 -33.01 65.25 -11.07
CA GLY A 336 -32.45 65.58 -9.76
C GLY A 336 -31.52 66.81 -9.84
N LYS A 337 -30.74 67.03 -8.77
CA LYS A 337 -29.68 68.02 -8.72
C LYS A 337 -28.37 67.41 -8.25
N SER A 338 -27.27 67.88 -8.80
CA SER A 338 -25.93 67.52 -8.29
C SER A 338 -25.75 68.09 -6.87
N PHE A 339 -25.50 67.20 -5.91
CA PHE A 339 -25.22 67.58 -4.52
C PHE A 339 -23.75 67.93 -4.33
N THR A 340 -22.86 67.23 -5.00
CA THR A 340 -21.44 67.54 -5.10
C THR A 340 -21.07 67.84 -6.56
N ILE A 341 -19.84 68.30 -6.78
CA ILE A 341 -19.28 68.40 -8.12
C ILE A 341 -19.13 66.94 -8.64
N LEU A 342 -19.50 66.67 -9.90
CA LEU A 342 -19.29 65.40 -10.57
C LEU A 342 -18.10 65.50 -11.55
N ARG A 343 -16.97 64.76 -11.24
CA ARG A 343 -15.71 64.77 -12.03
C ARG A 343 -14.97 63.42 -11.94
N PRO A 344 -15.33 62.42 -12.68
CA PRO A 344 -16.63 62.09 -13.24
C PRO A 344 -17.64 61.61 -12.19
N SER A 345 -17.20 61.28 -10.95
CA SER A 345 -18.06 60.73 -9.87
C SER A 345 -18.35 61.77 -8.78
N GLY A 346 -19.49 61.63 -8.12
CA GLY A 346 -19.94 62.46 -7.02
C GLY A 346 -21.28 62.01 -6.49
N LYS A 347 -22.04 62.94 -5.88
CA LYS A 347 -23.36 62.65 -5.30
C LYS A 347 -24.45 63.52 -5.93
N VAL A 348 -25.64 62.95 -6.11
CA VAL A 348 -26.83 63.62 -6.60
C VAL A 348 -27.97 63.49 -5.62
N ILE A 349 -28.87 64.47 -5.60
CA ILE A 349 -30.12 64.41 -4.84
C ILE A 349 -31.28 64.19 -5.83
N ILE A 350 -32.07 63.17 -5.54
CA ILE A 350 -33.32 62.82 -6.24
C ILE A 350 -34.38 62.52 -5.16
N ASP A 351 -35.52 63.25 -5.17
CA ASP A 351 -36.60 63.09 -4.20
C ASP A 351 -36.11 63.03 -2.73
N GLU A 352 -35.30 64.02 -2.36
CA GLU A 352 -34.69 64.19 -1.02
C GLU A 352 -33.64 63.15 -0.60
N ASN A 353 -33.42 62.12 -1.42
CA ASN A 353 -32.42 61.09 -1.15
C ASN A 353 -31.12 61.36 -1.90
N ILE A 354 -30.01 61.02 -1.24
CA ILE A 354 -28.66 61.18 -1.82
C ILE A 354 -28.20 59.84 -2.42
N TYR A 355 -27.80 59.91 -3.69
CA TYR A 355 -27.31 58.75 -4.46
C TYR A 355 -25.89 59.03 -4.95
N ASP A 356 -25.07 57.99 -5.01
CA ASP A 356 -23.79 58.04 -5.69
C ASP A 356 -24.03 58.07 -7.20
N ALA A 357 -23.37 58.94 -7.90
CA ALA A 357 -23.55 59.13 -9.33
C ALA A 357 -22.26 59.42 -10.08
N SER A 358 -22.22 59.02 -11.34
CA SER A 358 -21.13 59.25 -12.27
C SER A 358 -21.62 59.86 -13.59
N THR A 359 -20.78 60.63 -14.27
CA THR A 359 -21.05 61.16 -15.61
C THR A 359 -20.26 60.32 -16.65
N SER A 360 -20.66 60.40 -17.91
CA SER A 360 -19.91 59.79 -19.03
C SER A 360 -18.77 60.71 -19.51
N GLY A 361 -18.06 61.41 -18.59
CA GLY A 361 -16.96 62.30 -18.91
C GLY A 361 -17.33 63.77 -18.82
N GLU A 362 -18.59 64.15 -18.62
CA GLU A 362 -19.02 65.51 -18.44
C GLU A 362 -18.69 66.02 -17.03
N PHE A 363 -18.23 67.30 -16.95
CA PHE A 363 -18.08 68.01 -15.69
C PHE A 363 -19.38 68.68 -15.33
N ILE A 364 -19.94 68.40 -14.17
CA ILE A 364 -21.17 69.00 -13.66
C ILE A 364 -20.88 69.70 -12.32
N GLU A 365 -21.09 70.95 -12.27
CA GLU A 365 -20.94 71.79 -11.05
C GLU A 365 -22.02 71.39 -10.02
N LYS A 366 -21.78 71.79 -8.77
CA LYS A 366 -22.75 71.59 -7.68
C LYS A 366 -24.05 72.43 -7.97
N ASN A 367 -25.20 71.84 -7.53
CA ASN A 367 -26.55 72.43 -7.68
C ASN A 367 -27.07 72.55 -9.13
N LYS A 368 -26.48 71.87 -10.11
CA LYS A 368 -27.00 71.80 -11.49
C LYS A 368 -28.05 70.75 -11.63
N LYS A 369 -29.04 70.96 -12.49
CA LYS A 369 -30.04 69.92 -12.83
C LYS A 369 -29.41 68.78 -13.58
N ILE A 370 -29.81 67.57 -13.22
CA ILE A 370 -29.34 66.30 -13.86
C ILE A 370 -30.54 65.40 -14.21
N ILE A 371 -30.28 64.50 -15.13
CA ILE A 371 -31.21 63.40 -15.48
C ILE A 371 -30.44 62.10 -15.36
N VAL A 372 -31.04 61.12 -14.74
CA VAL A 372 -30.48 59.73 -14.66
C VAL A 372 -30.64 59.06 -16.01
N THR A 373 -29.53 58.59 -16.56
CA THR A 373 -29.51 57.92 -17.88
C THR A 373 -29.38 56.40 -17.78
N ASN A 374 -28.72 55.90 -16.73
CA ASN A 374 -28.56 54.47 -16.51
C ASN A 374 -28.34 54.16 -15.02
N ASN A 375 -28.54 52.91 -14.65
CA ASN A 375 -28.28 52.36 -13.32
C ASN A 375 -27.14 51.36 -13.41
N GLU A 376 -25.96 51.65 -12.87
CA GLU A 376 -24.76 50.80 -12.88
C GLU A 376 -24.55 50.12 -11.52
N GLY A 377 -25.60 49.55 -10.95
CA GLY A 377 -25.56 48.79 -9.71
C GLY A 377 -25.45 49.66 -8.46
N SER A 378 -24.26 50.09 -8.05
CA SER A 378 -24.04 50.90 -6.86
C SER A 378 -23.95 52.39 -7.16
N SER A 379 -24.01 52.84 -8.42
CA SER A 379 -24.01 54.25 -8.81
C SER A 379 -24.98 54.54 -9.95
N LEU A 380 -25.52 55.74 -9.99
CA LEU A 380 -26.39 56.21 -11.07
C LEU A 380 -25.55 56.92 -12.12
N LYS A 381 -25.78 56.61 -13.41
CA LYS A 381 -25.19 57.39 -14.49
C LYS A 381 -26.07 58.59 -14.82
N VAL A 382 -25.50 59.77 -14.81
CA VAL A 382 -26.27 61.01 -14.98
C VAL A 382 -25.66 61.91 -16.05
N LYS A 383 -26.49 62.72 -16.69
CA LYS A 383 -26.08 63.79 -17.58
C LYS A 383 -26.71 65.11 -17.15
N LYS A 384 -26.19 66.24 -17.63
CA LYS A 384 -26.79 67.51 -17.43
C LYS A 384 -28.16 67.58 -18.10
N ALA A 385 -29.16 68.08 -17.34
CA ALA A 385 -30.55 68.26 -17.83
C ALA A 385 -30.71 69.40 -18.75
#